data_76b069a3f28a16aa41199f18206d573a
#
_entry.id   76b069a3f28a16aa41199f18206d573a
#
_cell.length_a   1.000
_cell.length_b   1.000
_cell.length_c   1.000
_cell.angle_alpha   90.00
_cell.angle_beta   90.00
_cell.angle_gamma   90.00
#
_symmetry.space_group_name_H-M   'P 1'
#
loop_
_entity.id
_entity.type
_entity.pdbx_description
1 polymer ?
#
loop_
_entity_poly.entity_id
_entity_poly.type
_entity_poly.pdbx_seq_one_letter_code
_entity_poly.pdbx_strand_id
1 'polypeptide(L)'
;MEIQWGQIFAMAGAAIAAGLAGAGSAIGVGIAGEAAAGIVAEDPDKFGQTLLLQALPGTQGIYGLLIGFIIMLNIGVLGGMKAVTITQGLNIMMAALPIGFVGLLSAIAQGKAAAAGINMIGKRDELGKAITFAVLVETYAVLALLASFLMVSGIKIG
;
A
#
# COMPACT_ATOMS: atom_id res chain seq x y z
N MET A 1 11.01 -26.20 23.43
CA MET A 1 10.12 -25.40 22.54
C MET A 1 10.80 -25.37 21.19
N GLU A 2 10.30 -26.10 20.20
CA GLU A 2 10.89 -26.08 18.86
C GLU A 2 10.54 -24.76 18.16
N ILE A 3 11.54 -24.15 17.52
CA ILE A 3 11.35 -22.91 16.77
C ILE A 3 10.55 -23.23 15.51
N GLN A 4 9.42 -22.60 15.35
CA GLN A 4 8.51 -22.77 14.20
C GLN A 4 8.92 -21.84 13.05
N TRP A 5 10.02 -22.13 12.39
CA TRP A 5 10.59 -21.31 11.31
C TRP A 5 9.60 -20.95 10.20
N GLY A 6 8.70 -21.88 9.85
CA GLY A 6 7.67 -21.62 8.85
C GLY A 6 6.74 -20.48 9.24
N GLN A 7 6.33 -20.44 10.52
CA GLN A 7 5.51 -19.33 11.04
C GLN A 7 6.27 -18.01 11.06
N ILE A 8 7.56 -18.04 11.41
CA ILE A 8 8.42 -16.83 11.43
C ILE A 8 8.52 -16.25 10.02
N PHE A 9 8.78 -17.04 8.99
CA PHE A 9 8.83 -16.58 7.60
C PHE A 9 7.48 -16.04 7.11
N ALA A 10 6.38 -16.70 7.45
CA ALA A 10 5.05 -16.22 7.10
C ALA A 10 4.73 -14.88 7.77
N MET A 11 5.06 -14.72 9.06
CA MET A 11 4.92 -13.44 9.78
C MET A 11 5.81 -12.34 9.18
N ALA A 12 7.04 -12.67 8.78
CA ALA A 12 7.91 -11.74 8.08
C ALA A 12 7.28 -11.29 6.76
N GLY A 13 6.62 -12.19 6.01
CA GLY A 13 5.85 -11.86 4.82
C GLY A 13 4.73 -10.85 5.11
N ALA A 14 3.94 -11.08 6.16
CA ALA A 14 2.88 -10.16 6.56
C ALA A 14 3.44 -8.77 6.93
N ALA A 15 4.56 -8.74 7.66
CA ALA A 15 5.24 -7.50 8.03
C ALA A 15 5.80 -6.75 6.80
N ILE A 16 6.37 -7.47 5.83
CA ILE A 16 6.87 -6.90 4.57
C ILE A 16 5.73 -6.28 3.77
N ALA A 17 4.60 -7.00 3.57
CA ALA A 17 3.46 -6.49 2.83
C ALA A 17 2.92 -5.19 3.44
N ALA A 18 2.60 -5.20 4.74
CA ALA A 18 2.04 -4.04 5.42
C ALA A 18 3.06 -2.92 5.63
N GLY A 19 4.28 -3.26 6.03
CA GLY A 19 5.32 -2.30 6.41
C GLY A 19 5.84 -1.51 5.21
N LEU A 20 6.22 -2.17 4.12
CA LEU A 20 6.77 -1.47 2.95
C LEU A 20 5.71 -0.63 2.23
N ALA A 21 4.52 -1.20 1.97
CA ALA A 21 3.44 -0.45 1.34
C ALA A 21 2.97 0.72 2.23
N GLY A 22 2.89 0.52 3.54
CA GLY A 22 2.56 1.56 4.52
C GLY A 22 3.60 2.68 4.56
N ALA A 23 4.89 2.34 4.55
CA ALA A 23 5.98 3.34 4.47
C ALA A 23 5.90 4.16 3.19
N GLY A 24 5.62 3.52 2.04
CA GLY A 24 5.40 4.21 0.77
C GLY A 24 4.24 5.19 0.83
N SER A 25 3.11 4.75 1.39
CA SER A 25 1.93 5.59 1.58
C SER A 25 2.20 6.79 2.48
N ALA A 26 2.90 6.58 3.60
CA ALA A 26 3.27 7.68 4.49
C ALA A 26 4.11 8.75 3.77
N ILE A 27 5.10 8.33 2.98
CA ILE A 27 5.93 9.24 2.17
C ILE A 27 5.09 9.93 1.10
N GLY A 28 4.26 9.18 0.36
CA GLY A 28 3.45 9.72 -0.73
C GLY A 28 2.41 10.73 -0.26
N VAL A 29 1.69 10.42 0.83
CA VAL A 29 0.73 11.34 1.47
C VAL A 29 1.44 12.58 1.98
N GLY A 30 2.65 12.45 2.56
CA GLY A 30 3.47 13.58 3.00
C GLY A 30 3.83 14.52 1.85
N ILE A 31 4.34 13.98 0.72
CA ILE A 31 4.69 14.76 -0.49
C ILE A 31 3.48 15.54 -1.01
N ALA A 32 2.31 14.88 -1.11
CA ALA A 32 1.09 15.54 -1.54
C ALA A 32 0.60 16.59 -0.52
N GLY A 33 0.76 16.30 0.78
CA GLY A 33 0.38 17.19 1.87
C GLY A 33 1.18 18.48 1.91
N GLU A 34 2.48 18.44 1.62
CA GLU A 34 3.31 19.65 1.51
C GLU A 34 2.79 20.57 0.41
N ALA A 35 2.47 20.04 -0.77
CA ALA A 35 1.88 20.81 -1.86
C ALA A 35 0.49 21.34 -1.51
N ALA A 36 -0.34 20.51 -0.84
CA ALA A 36 -1.68 20.91 -0.40
C ALA A 36 -1.64 22.08 0.58
N ALA A 37 -0.75 22.02 1.56
CA ALA A 37 -0.60 23.08 2.55
C ALA A 37 -0.24 24.44 1.90
N GLY A 38 0.62 24.43 0.88
CA GLY A 38 0.98 25.64 0.14
C GLY A 38 -0.22 26.26 -0.58
N ILE A 39 -1.01 25.46 -1.30
CA ILE A 39 -2.19 25.95 -2.03
C ILE A 39 -3.29 26.42 -1.07
N VAL A 40 -3.55 25.69 0.01
CA VAL A 40 -4.59 26.06 0.99
C VAL A 40 -4.22 27.32 1.78
N ALA A 41 -2.94 27.59 1.99
CA ALA A 41 -2.47 28.85 2.61
C ALA A 41 -2.77 30.07 1.73
N GLU A 42 -2.73 29.92 0.39
CA GLU A 42 -3.06 30.99 -0.56
C GLU A 42 -4.57 31.08 -0.83
N ASP A 43 -5.25 29.94 -0.94
CA ASP A 43 -6.69 29.82 -1.22
C ASP A 43 -7.32 28.72 -0.35
N PRO A 44 -7.89 29.07 0.82
CA PRO A 44 -8.53 28.13 1.73
C PRO A 44 -9.70 27.33 1.12
N ASP A 45 -10.37 27.86 0.09
CA ASP A 45 -11.51 27.20 -0.56
C ASP A 45 -11.07 25.94 -1.33
N LYS A 46 -9.78 25.78 -1.61
CA LYS A 46 -9.18 24.59 -2.26
C LYS A 46 -8.95 23.42 -1.32
N PHE A 47 -9.20 23.55 -0.02
CA PHE A 47 -8.94 22.50 0.98
C PHE A 47 -9.56 21.14 0.59
N GLY A 48 -10.83 21.10 0.21
CA GLY A 48 -11.50 19.83 -0.15
C GLY A 48 -10.89 19.14 -1.37
N GLN A 49 -10.52 19.91 -2.39
CA GLN A 49 -9.91 19.38 -3.61
C GLN A 49 -8.49 18.86 -3.37
N THR A 50 -7.69 19.59 -2.59
CA THR A 50 -6.32 19.21 -2.27
C THR A 50 -6.29 18.01 -1.34
N LEU A 51 -7.20 17.93 -0.35
CA LEU A 51 -7.35 16.79 0.56
C LEU A 51 -7.65 15.50 -0.19
N LEU A 52 -8.54 15.54 -1.19
CA LEU A 52 -8.86 14.38 -2.02
C LEU A 52 -7.61 13.83 -2.72
N LEU A 53 -6.81 14.69 -3.33
CA LEU A 53 -5.57 14.28 -3.99
C LEU A 53 -4.51 13.79 -3.00
N GLN A 54 -4.40 14.43 -1.84
CA GLN A 54 -3.48 14.00 -0.79
C GLN A 54 -3.79 12.60 -0.26
N ALA A 55 -5.07 12.22 -0.22
CA ALA A 55 -5.49 10.91 0.30
C ALA A 55 -5.13 9.75 -0.64
N LEU A 56 -5.03 9.98 -1.96
CA LEU A 56 -4.82 8.92 -2.95
C LEU A 56 -3.57 8.05 -2.68
N PRO A 57 -2.39 8.58 -2.37
CA PRO A 57 -1.20 7.76 -2.09
C PRO A 57 -1.31 6.92 -0.80
N GLY A 58 -2.40 7.04 -0.04
CA GLY A 58 -2.69 6.22 1.14
C GLY A 58 -3.20 4.82 0.82
N THR A 59 -3.76 4.60 -0.36
CA THR A 59 -4.43 3.34 -0.75
C THR A 59 -3.48 2.15 -0.77
N GLN A 60 -2.23 2.32 -1.18
CA GLN A 60 -1.25 1.24 -1.24
C GLN A 60 -0.93 0.67 0.15
N GLY A 61 -0.91 1.51 1.18
CA GLY A 61 -0.76 1.06 2.58
C GLY A 61 -1.91 0.16 3.02
N ILE A 62 -3.14 0.49 2.60
CA ILE A 62 -4.32 -0.34 2.85
C ILE A 62 -4.20 -1.69 2.11
N TYR A 63 -3.73 -1.70 0.87
CA TYR A 63 -3.54 -2.93 0.10
C TYR A 63 -2.49 -3.85 0.73
N GLY A 64 -1.37 -3.28 1.19
CA GLY A 64 -0.33 -4.04 1.90
C GLY A 64 -0.82 -4.59 3.23
N LEU A 65 -1.59 -3.80 3.99
CA LEU A 65 -2.23 -4.24 5.23
C LEU A 65 -3.22 -5.39 4.98
N LEU A 66 -4.02 -5.31 3.91
CA LEU A 66 -4.97 -6.35 3.55
C LEU A 66 -4.26 -7.69 3.29
N ILE A 67 -3.19 -7.70 2.52
CA ILE A 67 -2.40 -8.93 2.27
C ILE A 67 -1.75 -9.43 3.57
N GLY A 68 -1.16 -8.53 4.37
CA GLY A 68 -0.61 -8.89 5.67
C GLY A 68 -1.66 -9.54 6.59
N PHE A 69 -2.87 -8.98 6.62
CA PHE A 69 -3.99 -9.52 7.39
C PHE A 69 -4.45 -10.91 6.89
N ILE A 70 -4.56 -11.09 5.57
CA ILE A 70 -4.89 -12.40 4.97
C ILE A 70 -3.83 -13.45 5.35
N ILE A 71 -2.55 -13.10 5.30
CA ILE A 71 -1.48 -13.99 5.74
C ILE A 71 -1.66 -14.39 7.21
N MET A 72 -1.89 -13.43 8.10
CA MET A 72 -2.11 -13.67 9.53
C MET A 72 -3.32 -14.57 9.80
N LEU A 73 -4.42 -14.38 9.05
CA LEU A 73 -5.59 -15.27 9.13
C LEU A 73 -5.25 -16.69 8.68
N ASN A 74 -4.55 -16.83 7.56
CA ASN A 74 -4.22 -18.14 6.99
C ASN A 74 -3.35 -18.98 7.95
N ILE A 75 -2.37 -18.37 8.62
CA ILE A 75 -1.51 -19.06 9.58
C ILE A 75 -2.13 -19.18 10.98
N GLY A 76 -3.32 -18.62 11.19
CA GLY A 76 -4.10 -18.79 12.42
C GLY A 76 -3.68 -17.92 13.59
N VAL A 77 -3.09 -16.73 13.36
CA VAL A 77 -2.65 -15.83 14.44
C VAL A 77 -3.80 -15.47 15.39
N LEU A 78 -5.02 -15.29 14.86
CA LEU A 78 -6.18 -14.86 15.64
C LEU A 78 -7.04 -16.02 16.19
N GLY A 79 -6.83 -17.25 15.70
CA GLY A 79 -7.69 -18.40 16.03
C GLY A 79 -6.97 -19.66 16.50
N GLY A 80 -5.69 -19.55 16.75
CA GLY A 80 -4.83 -20.71 17.06
C GLY A 80 -3.84 -20.97 15.92
N MET A 81 -2.55 -20.84 16.23
CA MET A 81 -1.45 -20.97 15.26
C MET A 81 -1.46 -22.36 14.62
N LYS A 82 -1.49 -22.41 13.31
CA LYS A 82 -1.39 -23.63 12.53
C LYS A 82 0.06 -24.06 12.34
N ALA A 83 0.29 -25.35 12.11
CA ALA A 83 1.60 -25.84 11.69
C ALA A 83 1.91 -25.35 10.28
N VAL A 84 3.02 -24.65 10.14
CA VAL A 84 3.50 -24.10 8.85
C VAL A 84 4.88 -24.66 8.59
N THR A 85 5.06 -25.38 7.49
CA THR A 85 6.39 -25.85 7.09
C THR A 85 7.28 -24.68 6.66
N ILE A 86 8.60 -24.88 6.70
CA ILE A 86 9.56 -23.86 6.24
C ILE A 86 9.26 -23.43 4.79
N THR A 87 8.99 -24.41 3.92
CA THR A 87 8.67 -24.15 2.51
C THR A 87 7.40 -23.31 2.35
N GLN A 88 6.34 -23.63 3.10
CA GLN A 88 5.11 -22.82 3.10
C GLN A 88 5.37 -21.39 3.59
N GLY A 89 6.13 -21.26 4.68
CA GLY A 89 6.48 -19.93 5.22
C GLY A 89 7.28 -19.09 4.24
N LEU A 90 8.27 -19.66 3.57
CA LEU A 90 9.05 -18.99 2.53
C LEU A 90 8.17 -18.60 1.32
N ASN A 91 7.30 -19.51 0.87
CA ASN A 91 6.38 -19.20 -0.22
C ASN A 91 5.44 -18.04 0.13
N ILE A 92 4.92 -17.99 1.37
CA ILE A 92 4.10 -16.87 1.85
C ILE A 92 4.90 -15.58 1.87
N MET A 93 6.15 -15.62 2.35
CA MET A 93 7.01 -14.45 2.38
C MET A 93 7.28 -13.93 0.96
N MET A 94 7.57 -14.83 -0.01
CA MET A 94 7.75 -14.44 -1.41
C MET A 94 6.47 -13.89 -2.04
N ALA A 95 5.30 -14.43 -1.69
CA ALA A 95 4.00 -13.95 -2.15
C ALA A 95 3.66 -12.53 -1.65
N ALA A 96 4.26 -12.08 -0.56
CA ALA A 96 4.09 -10.74 -0.02
C ALA A 96 4.92 -9.66 -0.74
N LEU A 97 6.00 -10.05 -1.45
CA LEU A 97 6.93 -9.11 -2.08
C LEU A 97 6.29 -8.23 -3.15
N PRO A 98 5.42 -8.72 -4.04
CA PRO A 98 4.82 -7.87 -5.06
C PRO A 98 4.15 -6.64 -4.47
N ILE A 99 3.22 -6.82 -3.51
CA ILE A 99 2.52 -5.69 -2.91
C ILE A 99 3.44 -4.85 -2.00
N GLY A 100 4.39 -5.46 -1.31
CA GLY A 100 5.33 -4.73 -0.46
C GLY A 100 6.17 -3.74 -1.29
N PHE A 101 6.87 -4.23 -2.31
CA PHE A 101 7.76 -3.39 -3.12
C PHE A 101 7.02 -2.47 -4.08
N VAL A 102 6.05 -2.99 -4.84
CA VAL A 102 5.30 -2.17 -5.78
C VAL A 102 4.43 -1.17 -5.03
N GLY A 103 3.82 -1.55 -3.91
CA GLY A 103 3.08 -0.63 -3.05
C GLY A 103 3.94 0.52 -2.55
N LEU A 104 5.16 0.24 -2.07
CA LEU A 104 6.12 1.27 -1.66
C LEU A 104 6.41 2.26 -2.80
N LEU A 105 6.84 1.75 -3.95
CA LEU A 105 7.28 2.59 -5.08
C LEU A 105 6.11 3.33 -5.73
N SER A 106 4.97 2.66 -5.91
CA SER A 106 3.76 3.24 -6.48
C SER A 106 3.21 4.37 -5.61
N ALA A 107 3.15 4.21 -4.28
CA ALA A 107 2.66 5.24 -3.38
C ALA A 107 3.52 6.51 -3.44
N ILE A 108 4.85 6.37 -3.45
CA ILE A 108 5.77 7.51 -3.58
C ILE A 108 5.57 8.20 -4.94
N ALA A 109 5.46 7.43 -6.03
CA ALA A 109 5.23 7.96 -7.37
C ALA A 109 3.87 8.67 -7.47
N GLN A 110 2.82 8.08 -6.89
CA GLN A 110 1.48 8.67 -6.84
C GLN A 110 1.45 9.95 -6.02
N GLY A 111 2.19 10.00 -4.90
CA GLY A 111 2.34 11.21 -4.09
C GLY A 111 2.92 12.38 -4.90
N LYS A 112 3.94 12.11 -5.73
CA LYS A 112 4.52 13.11 -6.64
C LYS A 112 3.51 13.56 -7.72
N ALA A 113 2.77 12.62 -8.32
CA ALA A 113 1.74 12.94 -9.29
C ALA A 113 0.59 13.75 -8.66
N ALA A 114 0.17 13.39 -7.44
CA ALA A 114 -0.83 14.13 -6.67
C ALA A 114 -0.36 15.54 -6.34
N ALA A 115 0.88 15.72 -5.89
CA ALA A 115 1.47 17.05 -5.63
C ALA A 115 1.49 17.93 -6.88
N ALA A 116 1.86 17.37 -8.04
CA ALA A 116 1.78 18.09 -9.32
C ALA A 116 0.34 18.47 -9.67
N GLY A 117 -0.62 17.56 -9.44
CA GLY A 117 -2.05 17.82 -9.61
C GLY A 117 -2.58 18.91 -8.69
N ILE A 118 -2.16 18.93 -7.42
CA ILE A 118 -2.50 19.98 -6.45
C ILE A 118 -2.02 21.36 -6.94
N ASN A 119 -0.78 21.44 -7.42
CA ASN A 119 -0.27 22.68 -8.01
C ASN A 119 -1.02 23.12 -9.27
N MET A 120 -1.58 22.17 -10.03
CA MET A 120 -2.43 22.49 -11.18
C MET A 120 -3.78 23.06 -10.75
N ILE A 121 -4.39 22.51 -9.68
CA ILE A 121 -5.65 23.00 -9.10
C ILE A 121 -5.49 24.46 -8.63
N GLY A 122 -4.39 24.79 -7.97
CA GLY A 122 -4.11 26.16 -7.54
C GLY A 122 -4.08 27.17 -8.69
N LYS A 123 -3.72 26.72 -9.91
CA LYS A 123 -3.60 27.62 -11.08
C LYS A 123 -4.83 27.63 -12.00
N ARG A 124 -5.54 26.51 -12.15
CA ARG A 124 -6.53 26.32 -13.22
C ARG A 124 -7.82 25.61 -12.81
N ASP A 125 -7.97 25.24 -11.56
CA ASP A 125 -9.15 24.52 -11.02
C ASP A 125 -9.55 23.26 -11.81
N GLU A 126 -8.56 22.49 -12.29
CA GLU A 126 -8.77 21.30 -13.14
C GLU A 126 -8.65 20.00 -12.33
N LEU A 127 -9.48 19.83 -11.29
CA LEU A 127 -9.48 18.69 -10.38
C LEU A 127 -9.56 17.33 -11.13
N GLY A 128 -10.43 17.22 -12.13
CA GLY A 128 -10.61 15.95 -12.87
C GLY A 128 -9.34 15.46 -13.56
N LYS A 129 -8.57 16.37 -14.16
CA LYS A 129 -7.27 16.03 -14.78
C LYS A 129 -6.23 15.65 -13.73
N ALA A 130 -6.19 16.37 -12.61
CA ALA A 130 -5.29 16.10 -11.51
C ALA A 130 -5.51 14.70 -10.94
N ILE A 131 -6.77 14.30 -10.69
CA ILE A 131 -7.14 12.95 -10.25
C ILE A 131 -6.70 11.91 -11.28
N THR A 132 -6.97 12.14 -12.56
CA THR A 132 -6.63 11.18 -13.63
C THR A 132 -5.14 10.86 -13.64
N PHE A 133 -4.27 11.86 -13.53
CA PHE A 133 -2.83 11.63 -13.49
C PHE A 133 -2.39 10.84 -12.26
N ALA A 134 -2.97 11.12 -11.09
CA ALA A 134 -2.63 10.41 -9.87
C ALA A 134 -3.13 8.96 -9.90
N VAL A 135 -4.37 8.71 -10.32
CA VAL A 135 -4.99 7.37 -10.35
C VAL A 135 -4.30 6.43 -11.34
N LEU A 136 -3.76 6.93 -12.45
CA LEU A 136 -3.02 6.09 -13.39
C LEU A 136 -1.82 5.40 -12.73
N VAL A 137 -1.18 6.00 -11.75
CA VAL A 137 -0.06 5.39 -11.01
C VAL A 137 -0.54 4.27 -10.10
N GLU A 138 -1.77 4.35 -9.57
CA GLU A 138 -2.35 3.36 -8.67
C GLU A 138 -2.55 1.99 -9.33
N THR A 139 -2.77 1.95 -10.63
CA THR A 139 -3.02 0.70 -11.38
C THR A 139 -1.95 -0.35 -11.13
N TYR A 140 -0.69 0.03 -10.98
CA TYR A 140 0.41 -0.90 -10.70
C TYR A 140 0.32 -1.51 -9.31
N ALA A 141 -0.13 -0.75 -8.32
CA ALA A 141 -0.36 -1.27 -6.97
C ALA A 141 -1.53 -2.25 -6.94
N VAL A 142 -2.59 -1.98 -7.71
CA VAL A 142 -3.74 -2.90 -7.85
C VAL A 142 -3.31 -4.22 -8.50
N LEU A 143 -2.48 -4.18 -9.53
CA LEU A 143 -1.92 -5.39 -10.15
C LEU A 143 -1.04 -6.17 -9.16
N ALA A 144 -0.23 -5.50 -8.37
CA ALA A 144 0.59 -6.13 -7.34
C ALA A 144 -0.25 -6.71 -6.19
N LEU A 145 -1.33 -6.03 -5.79
CA LEU A 145 -2.31 -6.55 -4.83
C LEU A 145 -2.90 -7.87 -5.34
N LEU A 146 -3.36 -7.89 -6.59
CA LEU A 146 -3.93 -9.10 -7.20
C LEU A 146 -2.90 -10.24 -7.27
N ALA A 147 -1.67 -9.94 -7.69
CA ALA A 147 -0.60 -10.94 -7.73
C ALA A 147 -0.32 -11.53 -6.35
N SER A 148 -0.12 -10.69 -5.32
CA SER A 148 0.10 -11.14 -3.94
C SER A 148 -1.08 -11.94 -3.40
N PHE A 149 -2.32 -11.48 -3.67
CA PHE A 149 -3.53 -12.16 -3.25
C PHE A 149 -3.64 -13.58 -3.85
N LEU A 150 -3.42 -13.72 -5.15
CA LEU A 150 -3.49 -15.03 -5.83
C LEU A 150 -2.39 -15.96 -5.32
N MET A 151 -1.16 -15.47 -5.14
CA MET A 151 -0.05 -16.26 -4.63
C MET A 151 -0.31 -16.75 -3.20
N VAL A 152 -0.76 -15.87 -2.30
CA VAL A 152 -1.08 -16.22 -0.91
C VAL A 152 -2.25 -17.21 -0.85
N SER A 153 -3.31 -16.99 -1.64
CA SER A 153 -4.49 -17.85 -1.68
C SER A 153 -4.21 -19.23 -2.28
N GLY A 154 -3.19 -19.36 -3.12
CA GLY A 154 -2.75 -20.65 -3.68
C GLY A 154 -1.98 -21.55 -2.70
N ILE A 155 -1.49 -20.99 -1.56
CA ILE A 155 -0.72 -21.75 -0.56
C ILE A 155 -1.67 -22.35 0.46
N LYS A 156 -1.84 -23.69 0.40
CA LYS A 156 -2.65 -24.43 1.37
C LYS A 156 -1.86 -24.67 2.65
N ILE A 157 -2.39 -24.23 3.78
CA ILE A 157 -1.89 -24.50 5.13
C ILE A 157 -2.87 -25.46 5.77
N GLY A 158 -2.34 -26.61 6.21
CA GLY A 158 -3.14 -27.70 6.80
C GLY A 158 -3.76 -27.34 8.13
#